data_2d318df447e7b8c29a31fa4bbba77be3
#
_entry.id   2d318df447e7b8c29a31fa4bbba77be3
#
_cell.length_a   1.000
_cell.length_b   1.000
_cell.length_c   1.000
_cell.angle_alpha   90.00
_cell.angle_beta   90.00
_cell.angle_gamma   90.00
#
_symmetry.space_group_name_H-M   'P 1'
#
loop_
_entity.id
_entity.type
_entity.pdbx_description
1 polymer ?
#
loop_
_entity_poly.entity_id
_entity_poly.type
_entity_poly.pdbx_seq_one_letter_code
_entity_poly.pdbx_strand_id
1 'polypeptide(L)'
;MSTIVFSHVFFSYGTLPVLTNVSFTCGPADRLVVVGPNGIGKSTLLALAAGRLQPDSGTISGPTLSATQLVPPIHRPAATRSAPGVPLASLPPLAGDREPRTVADLIDAATSDTRELAARFDLLTEHLAQDPSPRDEAEYDRVLAAMITRDAWTIDTRLEQTLEALDLRGLDRSRPLASLSPGQRARLRLALTLVDRPEALVLDEPTNHLDTDGREHLAHTIDDWQGPVLMTSHDRAFIERTATALLDLDPTPWRAVAIYKGEPADFGAYRVRGSYSDYLRNKAAARSRHTAIHADQQAEKRRLVSHRRDSTVVGHARFKPRTEIRMAQKYYADRAQTVSKRRINDDSQRLSVLAAHEVPKPRYNEVAFSFPRAMRTTTGGTSPHPHAMGIALAVRGASVEGRLAPTSFEVRYGEHLLVAGPNGSGKTTLLEWIARGAPSGAHGCVDAAPRVVL
;
A
#
# COMPACT_ATOMS: atom_id res chain seq x y z
N MET A 1 -11.14 -12.98 -20.40
CA MET A 1 -10.21 -12.97 -19.25
C MET A 1 -10.24 -11.60 -18.63
N SER A 2 -10.56 -11.51 -17.37
CA SER A 2 -10.75 -10.25 -16.65
C SER A 2 -9.40 -9.56 -16.43
N THR A 3 -9.33 -8.27 -16.73
CA THR A 3 -8.10 -7.46 -16.60
C THR A 3 -8.48 -6.09 -16.08
N ILE A 4 -7.80 -5.60 -15.03
CA ILE A 4 -7.97 -4.22 -14.55
C ILE A 4 -6.97 -3.34 -15.30
N VAL A 5 -7.46 -2.29 -15.97
CA VAL A 5 -6.64 -1.35 -16.74
C VAL A 5 -6.91 0.07 -16.27
N PHE A 6 -5.86 0.77 -15.87
CA PHE A 6 -5.85 2.20 -15.61
C PHE A 6 -5.12 2.90 -16.73
N SER A 7 -5.76 3.89 -17.35
CA SER A 7 -5.18 4.68 -18.45
C SER A 7 -5.26 6.16 -18.13
N HIS A 8 -4.09 6.77 -17.88
CA HIS A 8 -3.92 8.20 -17.61
C HIS A 8 -4.89 8.73 -16.52
N VAL A 9 -5.01 8.00 -15.40
CA VAL A 9 -5.95 8.31 -14.33
C VAL A 9 -5.43 9.44 -13.45
N PHE A 10 -6.28 10.46 -13.25
CA PHE A 10 -6.09 11.55 -12.31
C PHE A 10 -7.23 11.54 -11.30
N PHE A 11 -6.91 11.86 -10.06
CA PHE A 11 -7.91 11.98 -8.99
C PHE A 11 -7.48 12.96 -7.91
N SER A 12 -8.42 13.79 -7.46
CA SER A 12 -8.20 14.81 -6.42
C SER A 12 -9.30 14.79 -5.38
N TYR A 13 -8.99 15.09 -4.14
CA TYR A 13 -10.00 15.46 -3.14
C TYR A 13 -10.11 16.99 -3.11
N GLY A 14 -11.14 17.52 -3.78
CA GLY A 14 -11.28 18.97 -3.96
C GLY A 14 -10.08 19.54 -4.76
N THR A 15 -9.29 20.41 -4.16
CA THR A 15 -8.11 21.01 -4.81
C THR A 15 -6.82 20.23 -4.59
N LEU A 16 -6.86 19.15 -3.82
CA LEU A 16 -5.67 18.39 -3.45
C LEU A 16 -5.48 17.19 -4.39
N PRO A 17 -4.51 17.22 -5.31
CA PRO A 17 -4.25 16.09 -6.19
C PRO A 17 -3.68 14.92 -5.37
N VAL A 18 -4.21 13.72 -5.60
CA VAL A 18 -3.79 12.47 -4.93
C VAL A 18 -3.16 11.51 -5.92
N LEU A 19 -3.79 11.33 -7.07
CA LEU A 19 -3.25 10.51 -8.16
C LEU A 19 -3.07 11.39 -9.39
N THR A 20 -1.89 11.30 -10.02
CA THR A 20 -1.56 12.08 -11.21
C THR A 20 -0.97 11.16 -12.27
N ASN A 21 -1.68 11.05 -13.41
CA ASN A 21 -1.25 10.26 -14.56
C ASN A 21 -0.88 8.81 -14.23
N VAL A 22 -1.75 8.10 -13.51
CA VAL A 22 -1.52 6.70 -13.15
C VAL A 22 -2.01 5.80 -14.28
N SER A 23 -1.09 4.99 -14.83
CA SER A 23 -1.38 4.02 -15.88
C SER A 23 -0.74 2.68 -15.54
N PHE A 24 -1.52 1.61 -15.51
CA PHE A 24 -1.03 0.24 -15.34
C PHE A 24 -2.07 -0.77 -15.79
N THR A 25 -1.64 -2.01 -15.96
CA THR A 25 -2.50 -3.15 -16.26
C THR A 25 -2.25 -4.25 -15.22
N CYS A 26 -3.32 -4.85 -14.70
CA CYS A 26 -3.29 -6.00 -13.81
C CYS A 26 -4.08 -7.14 -14.46
N GLY A 27 -3.38 -8.13 -15.01
CA GLY A 27 -3.96 -9.28 -15.71
C GLY A 27 -4.29 -10.44 -14.76
N PRO A 28 -4.92 -11.52 -15.28
CA PRO A 28 -5.40 -12.64 -14.45
C PRO A 28 -4.32 -13.34 -13.61
N ALA A 29 -3.08 -13.40 -14.12
CA ALA A 29 -1.96 -14.01 -13.40
C ALA A 29 -1.22 -13.01 -12.48
N ASP A 30 -1.64 -11.74 -12.45
CA ASP A 30 -0.96 -10.73 -11.65
C ASP A 30 -1.48 -10.71 -10.21
N ARG A 31 -0.55 -10.72 -9.28
CA ARG A 31 -0.72 -10.43 -7.86
C ARG A 31 -0.03 -9.10 -7.61
N LEU A 32 -0.71 -8.00 -7.93
CA LEU A 32 -0.14 -6.67 -7.94
C LEU A 32 -0.31 -6.00 -6.59
N VAL A 33 0.80 -5.74 -5.90
CA VAL A 33 0.81 -5.06 -4.60
C VAL A 33 1.12 -3.57 -4.79
N VAL A 34 0.22 -2.71 -4.35
CA VAL A 34 0.42 -1.25 -4.38
C VAL A 34 1.23 -0.82 -3.17
N VAL A 35 2.36 -0.19 -3.41
CA VAL A 35 3.29 0.28 -2.38
C VAL A 35 3.52 1.78 -2.46
N GLY A 36 4.02 2.35 -1.37
CA GLY A 36 4.31 3.78 -1.25
C GLY A 36 4.11 4.30 0.17
N PRO A 37 4.54 5.53 0.48
CA PRO A 37 4.36 6.14 1.80
C PRO A 37 2.89 6.26 2.20
N ASN A 38 2.63 6.42 3.51
CA ASN A 38 1.28 6.68 3.99
C ASN A 38 0.75 8.00 3.44
N GLY A 39 -0.53 8.00 3.06
CA GLY A 39 -1.19 9.19 2.50
C GLY A 39 -0.94 9.43 1.00
N ILE A 40 -0.15 8.61 0.30
CA ILE A 40 0.15 8.78 -1.13
C ILE A 40 -1.02 8.45 -2.07
N GLY A 41 -2.07 7.81 -1.57
CA GLY A 41 -3.25 7.47 -2.37
C GLY A 41 -3.46 5.96 -2.63
N LYS A 42 -2.81 5.06 -1.87
CA LYS A 42 -2.99 3.60 -2.03
C LYS A 42 -4.45 3.18 -1.93
N SER A 43 -5.13 3.51 -0.84
CA SER A 43 -6.55 3.19 -0.65
C SER A 43 -7.46 3.90 -1.64
N THR A 44 -7.09 5.10 -2.09
CA THR A 44 -7.79 5.84 -3.14
C THR A 44 -7.73 5.10 -4.48
N LEU A 45 -6.55 4.59 -4.85
CA LEU A 45 -6.38 3.79 -6.06
C LEU A 45 -7.23 2.51 -6.01
N LEU A 46 -7.22 1.81 -4.86
CA LEU A 46 -8.07 0.63 -4.66
C LEU A 46 -9.57 0.97 -4.73
N ALA A 47 -9.98 2.11 -4.17
CA ALA A 47 -11.37 2.55 -4.23
C ALA A 47 -11.82 2.90 -5.66
N LEU A 48 -10.93 3.47 -6.46
CA LEU A 48 -11.15 3.71 -7.89
C LEU A 48 -11.23 2.38 -8.65
N ALA A 49 -10.31 1.44 -8.38
CA ALA A 49 -10.35 0.11 -8.96
C ALA A 49 -11.64 -0.64 -8.62
N ALA A 50 -12.15 -0.47 -7.40
CA ALA A 50 -13.42 -1.05 -6.92
C ALA A 50 -14.67 -0.28 -7.40
N GLY A 51 -14.54 0.75 -8.24
CA GLY A 51 -15.66 1.54 -8.74
C GLY A 51 -16.38 2.41 -7.68
N ARG A 52 -15.81 2.54 -6.48
CA ARG A 52 -16.38 3.35 -5.39
C ARG A 52 -16.12 4.85 -5.55
N LEU A 53 -15.12 5.18 -6.34
CA LEU A 53 -14.78 6.53 -6.74
C LEU A 53 -14.73 6.60 -8.26
N GLN A 54 -15.02 7.78 -8.81
CA GLN A 54 -14.85 8.07 -10.22
C GLN A 54 -13.58 8.91 -10.40
N PRO A 55 -12.75 8.65 -11.42
CA PRO A 55 -11.59 9.47 -11.71
C PRO A 55 -12.01 10.86 -12.22
N ASP A 56 -11.21 11.90 -11.93
CA ASP A 56 -11.41 13.23 -12.48
C ASP A 56 -11.15 13.24 -13.99
N SER A 57 -10.18 12.45 -14.45
CA SER A 57 -9.87 12.22 -15.87
C SER A 57 -9.14 10.90 -16.06
N GLY A 58 -9.05 10.44 -17.31
CA GLY A 58 -8.57 9.11 -17.65
C GLY A 58 -9.67 8.06 -17.64
N THR A 59 -9.30 6.81 -17.83
CA THR A 59 -10.26 5.70 -17.89
C THR A 59 -9.80 4.52 -17.03
N ILE A 60 -10.77 3.88 -16.39
CA ILE A 60 -10.57 2.63 -15.66
C ILE A 60 -11.50 1.61 -16.30
N SER A 61 -10.94 0.49 -16.75
CA SER A 61 -11.71 -0.63 -17.25
C SER A 61 -11.33 -1.91 -16.51
N GLY A 62 -12.31 -2.76 -16.26
CA GLY A 62 -12.11 -4.01 -15.53
C GLY A 62 -13.42 -4.75 -15.37
N PRO A 63 -13.38 -5.94 -14.78
CA PRO A 63 -14.58 -6.69 -14.45
C PRO A 63 -15.43 -5.92 -13.47
N THR A 64 -16.74 -6.16 -13.49
CA THR A 64 -17.64 -5.62 -12.47
C THR A 64 -17.25 -6.21 -11.13
N LEU A 65 -16.82 -5.35 -10.20
CA LEU A 65 -16.41 -5.79 -8.88
C LEU A 65 -17.63 -5.92 -7.97
N SER A 66 -17.74 -7.02 -7.26
CA SER A 66 -18.80 -7.23 -6.28
C SER A 66 -18.77 -6.14 -5.19
N ALA A 67 -19.97 -5.70 -4.76
CA ALA A 67 -20.11 -4.72 -3.67
C ALA A 67 -19.50 -5.17 -2.34
N THR A 68 -19.17 -6.45 -2.21
CA THR A 68 -18.61 -7.09 -1.01
C THR A 68 -17.10 -6.88 -0.86
N GLN A 69 -16.41 -6.35 -1.89
CA GLN A 69 -14.96 -6.20 -1.83
C GLN A 69 -14.51 -5.21 -0.75
N LEU A 70 -13.49 -5.65 -0.01
CA LEU A 70 -12.93 -4.96 1.14
C LEU A 70 -12.04 -3.77 0.72
N VAL A 71 -12.68 -2.65 0.50
CA VAL A 71 -12.00 -1.36 0.62
C VAL A 71 -12.61 -0.68 1.85
N PRO A 72 -11.84 -0.42 2.91
CA PRO A 72 -12.37 0.28 4.06
C PRO A 72 -12.92 1.66 3.67
N PRO A 73 -13.85 2.23 4.45
CA PRO A 73 -14.31 3.58 4.20
C PRO A 73 -13.11 4.53 4.18
N ILE A 74 -13.02 5.34 3.13
CA ILE A 74 -11.92 6.28 2.93
C ILE A 74 -11.97 7.31 4.07
N HIS A 75 -10.97 7.28 4.96
CA HIS A 75 -10.76 8.37 5.90
C HIS A 75 -10.28 9.59 5.11
N ARG A 76 -11.18 10.58 4.95
CA ARG A 76 -10.79 11.89 4.42
C ARG A 76 -9.64 12.43 5.28
N PRO A 77 -8.55 12.91 4.69
CA PRO A 77 -7.50 13.59 5.46
C PRO A 77 -8.12 14.76 6.23
N ALA A 78 -7.67 14.96 7.46
CA ALA A 78 -8.23 15.92 8.40
C ALA A 78 -8.30 17.38 7.88
N ALA A 79 -7.59 17.71 6.80
CA ALA A 79 -7.58 19.02 6.16
C ALA A 79 -8.89 19.39 5.41
N THR A 80 -9.82 18.45 5.18
CA THR A 80 -11.08 18.71 4.45
C THR A 80 -12.29 18.92 5.37
N ARG A 81 -12.10 19.25 6.64
CA ARG A 81 -13.19 19.52 7.59
C ARG A 81 -13.99 20.80 7.33
N SER A 82 -13.74 21.55 6.27
CA SER A 82 -14.39 22.85 6.00
C SER A 82 -15.12 22.93 4.67
N ALA A 83 -15.81 21.87 4.24
CA ALA A 83 -16.82 21.97 3.20
C ALA A 83 -18.17 21.54 3.77
N PRO A 84 -19.17 22.46 3.91
CA PRO A 84 -20.50 22.10 4.36
C PRO A 84 -21.24 21.39 3.23
N GLY A 85 -21.81 20.21 3.52
CA GLY A 85 -22.95 19.70 2.77
C GLY A 85 -22.74 18.54 1.81
N VAL A 86 -21.75 17.64 2.04
CA VAL A 86 -21.82 16.31 1.41
C VAL A 86 -22.08 15.29 2.52
N PRO A 87 -23.25 14.62 2.55
CA PRO A 87 -23.48 13.53 3.49
C PRO A 87 -22.43 12.45 3.27
N LEU A 88 -21.92 11.87 4.36
CA LEU A 88 -21.22 10.59 4.29
C LEU A 88 -22.11 9.65 3.49
N ALA A 89 -21.74 9.37 2.24
CA ALA A 89 -22.41 8.33 1.48
C ALA A 89 -22.12 7.03 2.24
N SER A 90 -23.12 6.57 3.00
CA SER A 90 -23.27 5.19 3.40
C SER A 90 -22.97 4.32 2.19
N LEU A 91 -22.37 3.16 2.42
CA LEU A 91 -22.26 2.07 1.45
C LEU A 91 -23.51 2.05 0.58
N PRO A 92 -23.41 1.93 -0.77
CA PRO A 92 -24.61 1.80 -1.58
C PRO A 92 -25.43 0.66 -0.98
N PRO A 93 -26.74 0.81 -0.85
CA PRO A 93 -27.59 -0.26 -0.37
C PRO A 93 -27.37 -1.45 -1.28
N LEU A 94 -27.10 -2.60 -0.70
CA LEU A 94 -27.18 -3.88 -1.40
C LEU A 94 -28.59 -3.92 -2.02
N ALA A 95 -28.68 -4.32 -3.28
CA ALA A 95 -29.95 -4.38 -4.00
C ALA A 95 -30.94 -5.29 -3.24
N GLY A 96 -31.78 -4.67 -2.41
CA GLY A 96 -32.75 -5.32 -1.55
C GLY A 96 -32.99 -4.45 -0.33
N ASP A 97 -34.23 -4.10 -0.06
CA ASP A 97 -34.74 -3.06 0.86
C ASP A 97 -34.34 -3.16 2.35
N ARG A 98 -33.33 -3.94 2.75
CA ARG A 98 -32.87 -4.05 4.15
C ARG A 98 -31.35 -4.13 4.25
N GLU A 99 -30.74 -3.18 4.95
CA GLU A 99 -29.36 -3.34 5.43
C GLU A 99 -29.23 -4.62 6.27
N PRO A 100 -28.20 -5.45 6.02
CA PRO A 100 -27.97 -6.66 6.81
C PRO A 100 -27.77 -6.28 8.29
N ARG A 101 -28.62 -6.82 9.16
CA ARG A 101 -28.61 -6.52 10.59
C ARG A 101 -27.84 -7.55 11.40
N THR A 102 -27.83 -8.79 10.93
CA THR A 102 -27.19 -9.92 11.57
C THR A 102 -26.06 -10.51 10.73
N VAL A 103 -25.28 -11.37 11.34
CA VAL A 103 -24.26 -12.14 10.62
C VAL A 103 -24.90 -13.02 9.55
N ALA A 104 -26.06 -13.64 9.82
CA ALA A 104 -26.80 -14.45 8.84
C ALA A 104 -27.21 -13.60 7.64
N ASP A 105 -27.81 -12.43 7.86
CA ASP A 105 -28.24 -11.54 6.76
C ASP A 105 -27.07 -11.18 5.84
N LEU A 106 -25.86 -10.95 6.43
CA LEU A 106 -24.68 -10.60 5.64
C LEU A 106 -24.14 -11.79 4.85
N ILE A 107 -24.15 -12.99 5.43
CA ILE A 107 -23.77 -14.23 4.74
C ILE A 107 -24.74 -14.52 3.59
N ASP A 108 -26.04 -14.44 3.84
CA ASP A 108 -27.06 -14.70 2.84
C ASP A 108 -26.99 -13.70 1.69
N ALA A 109 -26.80 -12.42 1.99
CA ALA A 109 -26.61 -11.39 0.97
C ALA A 109 -25.35 -11.64 0.11
N ALA A 110 -24.26 -12.10 0.71
CA ALA A 110 -23.01 -12.38 -0.02
C ALA A 110 -23.04 -13.69 -0.82
N THR A 111 -23.91 -14.62 -0.47
CA THR A 111 -24.02 -15.94 -1.12
C THR A 111 -25.27 -16.08 -2.00
N SER A 112 -26.17 -15.09 -1.99
CA SER A 112 -27.46 -15.13 -2.71
C SER A 112 -27.33 -15.46 -4.18
N ASP A 113 -26.47 -14.72 -4.90
CA ASP A 113 -26.31 -14.89 -6.36
C ASP A 113 -25.83 -16.31 -6.72
N THR A 114 -24.94 -16.88 -5.91
CA THR A 114 -24.43 -18.23 -6.14
C THR A 114 -25.45 -19.30 -5.78
N ARG A 115 -26.21 -19.09 -4.68
CA ARG A 115 -27.29 -19.98 -4.30
C ARG A 115 -28.47 -19.94 -5.28
N GLU A 116 -28.84 -18.73 -5.77
CA GLU A 116 -29.84 -18.60 -6.84
C GLU A 116 -29.41 -19.31 -8.12
N LEU A 117 -28.13 -19.19 -8.49
CA LEU A 117 -27.57 -19.91 -9.61
C LEU A 117 -27.70 -21.43 -9.46
N ALA A 118 -27.41 -21.97 -8.27
CA ALA A 118 -27.56 -23.39 -7.96
C ALA A 118 -29.03 -23.83 -8.03
N ALA A 119 -29.95 -23.08 -7.41
CA ALA A 119 -31.38 -23.35 -7.48
C ALA A 119 -31.92 -23.34 -8.91
N ARG A 120 -31.41 -22.39 -9.75
CA ARG A 120 -31.78 -22.34 -11.17
C ARG A 120 -31.25 -23.51 -11.95
N PHE A 121 -30.05 -23.97 -11.65
CA PHE A 121 -29.48 -25.19 -12.24
C PHE A 121 -30.34 -26.42 -11.92
N ASP A 122 -30.77 -26.59 -10.68
CA ASP A 122 -31.61 -27.70 -10.26
C ASP A 122 -32.96 -27.68 -10.99
N LEU A 123 -33.62 -26.51 -11.06
CA LEU A 123 -34.89 -26.33 -11.79
C LEU A 123 -34.76 -26.65 -13.29
N LEU A 124 -33.68 -26.19 -13.93
CA LEU A 124 -33.45 -26.47 -15.33
C LEU A 124 -33.19 -27.95 -15.57
N THR A 125 -32.50 -28.62 -14.67
CA THR A 125 -32.26 -30.08 -14.72
C THR A 125 -33.56 -30.86 -14.63
N GLU A 126 -34.47 -30.47 -13.72
CA GLU A 126 -35.79 -31.08 -13.59
C GLU A 126 -36.66 -30.82 -14.85
N HIS A 127 -36.67 -29.61 -15.39
CA HIS A 127 -37.43 -29.26 -16.60
C HIS A 127 -36.97 -30.04 -17.81
N LEU A 128 -35.64 -30.12 -18.03
CA LEU A 128 -35.07 -30.88 -19.17
C LEU A 128 -35.34 -32.38 -19.09
N ALA A 129 -35.48 -32.92 -17.86
CA ALA A 129 -35.84 -34.31 -17.63
C ALA A 129 -37.31 -34.61 -18.00
N GLN A 130 -38.20 -33.62 -17.93
CA GLN A 130 -39.65 -33.76 -18.18
C GLN A 130 -40.05 -33.34 -19.60
N ASP A 131 -39.54 -32.21 -20.10
CA ASP A 131 -39.89 -31.64 -21.43
C ASP A 131 -38.68 -30.87 -22.00
N PRO A 132 -37.77 -31.55 -22.73
CA PRO A 132 -36.59 -30.92 -23.27
C PRO A 132 -36.94 -29.93 -24.38
N SER A 133 -36.52 -28.66 -24.21
CA SER A 133 -36.63 -27.62 -25.21
C SER A 133 -35.25 -27.06 -25.59
N PRO A 134 -35.02 -26.69 -26.87
CA PRO A 134 -33.74 -26.10 -27.30
C PRO A 134 -33.36 -24.81 -26.55
N ARG A 135 -34.36 -24.09 -26.02
CA ARG A 135 -34.16 -22.89 -25.22
C ARG A 135 -33.64 -23.25 -23.84
N ASP A 136 -34.22 -24.26 -23.20
CA ASP A 136 -33.82 -24.71 -21.88
C ASP A 136 -32.45 -25.38 -21.91
N GLU A 137 -32.12 -26.10 -23.00
CA GLU A 137 -30.77 -26.63 -23.21
C GLU A 137 -29.70 -25.52 -23.31
N ALA A 138 -29.97 -24.46 -24.09
CA ALA A 138 -29.04 -23.33 -24.20
C ALA A 138 -28.93 -22.52 -22.90
N GLU A 139 -29.98 -22.50 -22.08
CA GLU A 139 -29.95 -21.87 -20.78
C GLU A 139 -29.19 -22.74 -19.74
N TYR A 140 -29.42 -24.05 -19.77
CA TYR A 140 -28.70 -25.00 -18.94
C TYR A 140 -27.18 -24.92 -19.17
N ASP A 141 -26.73 -24.90 -20.41
CA ASP A 141 -25.32 -24.79 -20.76
C ASP A 141 -24.71 -23.49 -20.17
N ARG A 142 -25.44 -22.36 -20.23
CA ARG A 142 -24.99 -21.09 -19.66
C ARG A 142 -24.92 -21.15 -18.16
N VAL A 143 -25.94 -21.70 -17.49
CA VAL A 143 -25.99 -21.82 -16.05
C VAL A 143 -24.92 -22.81 -15.56
N LEU A 144 -24.74 -23.93 -16.27
CA LEU A 144 -23.69 -24.91 -15.95
C LEU A 144 -22.30 -24.29 -16.06
N ALA A 145 -22.01 -23.52 -17.10
CA ALA A 145 -20.76 -22.83 -17.26
C ALA A 145 -20.50 -21.81 -16.11
N ALA A 146 -21.54 -21.11 -15.67
CA ALA A 146 -21.46 -20.19 -14.52
C ALA A 146 -21.26 -20.95 -13.19
N MET A 147 -21.92 -22.09 -13.01
CA MET A 147 -21.75 -22.98 -11.84
C MET A 147 -20.31 -23.48 -11.73
N ILE A 148 -19.73 -23.91 -12.84
CA ILE A 148 -18.32 -24.36 -12.92
C ILE A 148 -17.37 -23.20 -12.59
N THR A 149 -17.60 -22.04 -13.21
CA THR A 149 -16.72 -20.86 -13.05
C THR A 149 -16.68 -20.36 -11.59
N ARG A 150 -17.84 -20.40 -10.91
CA ARG A 150 -17.98 -19.96 -9.51
C ARG A 150 -17.74 -21.07 -8.49
N ASP A 151 -17.55 -22.31 -8.96
CA ASP A 151 -17.50 -23.52 -8.10
C ASP A 151 -18.67 -23.52 -7.10
N ALA A 152 -19.88 -23.34 -7.63
CA ALA A 152 -21.07 -23.04 -6.82
C ALA A 152 -21.51 -24.21 -5.95
N TRP A 153 -21.20 -25.46 -6.33
CA TRP A 153 -21.53 -26.65 -5.54
C TRP A 153 -20.86 -26.72 -4.17
N THR A 154 -19.69 -26.06 -4.03
CA THR A 154 -18.89 -26.12 -2.80
C THR A 154 -19.08 -24.88 -1.92
N ILE A 155 -20.03 -24.00 -2.24
CA ILE A 155 -20.15 -22.70 -1.57
C ILE A 155 -20.30 -22.79 -0.05
N ASP A 156 -21.13 -23.70 0.44
CA ASP A 156 -21.36 -23.84 1.88
C ASP A 156 -20.15 -24.45 2.59
N THR A 157 -19.51 -25.46 1.96
CA THR A 157 -18.27 -26.05 2.49
C THR A 157 -17.15 -25.04 2.52
N ARG A 158 -16.99 -24.26 1.43
CA ARG A 158 -15.98 -23.21 1.32
C ARG A 158 -16.22 -22.09 2.33
N LEU A 159 -17.48 -21.74 2.57
CA LEU A 159 -17.85 -20.77 3.62
C LEU A 159 -17.39 -21.22 5.00
N GLU A 160 -17.73 -22.45 5.40
CA GLU A 160 -17.35 -22.98 6.72
C GLU A 160 -15.83 -23.07 6.88
N GLN A 161 -15.12 -23.58 5.85
CA GLN A 161 -13.66 -23.67 5.86
C GLN A 161 -13.01 -22.29 5.97
N THR A 162 -13.52 -21.30 5.23
CA THR A 162 -12.96 -19.95 5.26
C THR A 162 -13.24 -19.25 6.59
N LEU A 163 -14.45 -19.44 7.16
CA LEU A 163 -14.77 -18.92 8.49
C LEU A 163 -13.87 -19.54 9.58
N GLU A 164 -13.63 -20.85 9.49
CA GLU A 164 -12.73 -21.54 10.42
C GLU A 164 -11.29 -21.04 10.30
N ALA A 165 -10.76 -20.93 9.09
CA ALA A 165 -9.40 -20.45 8.83
C ALA A 165 -9.17 -19.00 9.26
N LEU A 166 -10.22 -18.18 9.25
CA LEU A 166 -10.17 -16.78 9.70
C LEU A 166 -10.57 -16.60 11.18
N ASP A 167 -10.54 -17.67 11.99
CA ASP A 167 -10.86 -17.65 13.43
C ASP A 167 -12.29 -17.08 13.71
N LEU A 168 -13.25 -17.50 12.89
CA LEU A 168 -14.67 -17.17 13.03
C LEU A 168 -15.54 -18.44 13.25
N ARG A 169 -14.91 -19.60 13.55
CA ARG A 169 -15.61 -20.83 13.84
C ARG A 169 -16.55 -20.63 15.03
N GLY A 170 -17.79 -21.05 14.87
CA GLY A 170 -18.81 -20.93 15.93
C GLY A 170 -19.32 -19.51 16.16
N LEU A 171 -19.08 -18.59 15.24
CA LEU A 171 -19.70 -17.26 15.28
C LEU A 171 -21.22 -17.42 15.18
N ASP A 172 -21.94 -17.00 16.22
CA ASP A 172 -23.41 -17.02 16.24
C ASP A 172 -23.96 -16.13 15.10
N ARG A 173 -24.64 -16.79 14.15
CA ARG A 173 -25.20 -16.16 12.95
C ARG A 173 -26.37 -15.23 13.23
N SER A 174 -27.07 -15.42 14.37
CA SER A 174 -28.14 -14.53 14.82
C SER A 174 -27.64 -13.21 15.41
N ARG A 175 -26.34 -13.15 15.69
CA ARG A 175 -25.71 -12.02 16.35
C ARG A 175 -25.75 -10.74 15.48
N PRO A 176 -26.13 -9.58 16.08
CA PRO A 176 -26.14 -8.31 15.35
C PRO A 176 -24.72 -7.91 14.91
N LEU A 177 -24.56 -7.44 13.67
CA LEU A 177 -23.27 -6.98 13.12
C LEU A 177 -22.62 -5.87 13.96
N ALA A 178 -23.45 -5.00 14.57
CA ALA A 178 -22.98 -3.93 15.44
C ALA A 178 -22.26 -4.44 16.70
N SER A 179 -22.59 -5.66 17.16
CA SER A 179 -22.00 -6.27 18.35
C SER A 179 -20.64 -6.94 18.11
N LEU A 180 -20.24 -7.12 16.85
CA LEU A 180 -18.94 -7.68 16.48
C LEU A 180 -17.81 -6.68 16.76
N SER A 181 -16.67 -7.18 17.18
CA SER A 181 -15.45 -6.36 17.24
C SER A 181 -15.06 -5.89 15.84
N PRO A 182 -14.31 -4.77 15.72
CA PRO A 182 -13.81 -4.31 14.42
C PRO A 182 -13.02 -5.39 13.67
N GLY A 183 -12.20 -6.18 14.39
CA GLY A 183 -11.45 -7.29 13.82
C GLY A 183 -12.34 -8.43 13.31
N GLN A 184 -13.36 -8.83 14.09
CA GLN A 184 -14.33 -9.85 13.65
C GLN A 184 -15.08 -9.38 12.39
N ARG A 185 -15.51 -8.12 12.34
CA ARG A 185 -16.18 -7.55 11.15
C ARG A 185 -15.26 -7.55 9.92
N ALA A 186 -13.99 -7.18 10.09
CA ALA A 186 -13.03 -7.18 9.00
C ALA A 186 -12.79 -8.61 8.48
N ARG A 187 -12.56 -9.57 9.37
CA ARG A 187 -12.37 -10.99 9.01
C ARG A 187 -13.60 -11.60 8.36
N LEU A 188 -14.81 -11.30 8.86
CA LEU A 188 -16.06 -11.78 8.25
C LEU A 188 -16.23 -11.24 6.83
N ARG A 189 -15.99 -9.94 6.60
CA ARG A 189 -16.03 -9.37 5.25
C ARG A 189 -15.01 -10.01 4.33
N LEU A 190 -13.78 -10.23 4.81
CA LEU A 190 -12.75 -10.93 4.05
C LEU A 190 -13.22 -12.34 3.67
N ALA A 191 -13.73 -13.11 4.64
CA ALA A 191 -14.26 -14.44 4.39
C ALA A 191 -15.30 -14.43 3.26
N LEU A 192 -16.29 -13.56 3.35
CA LEU A 192 -17.36 -13.46 2.36
C LEU A 192 -16.85 -13.04 0.97
N THR A 193 -15.88 -12.11 0.91
CA THR A 193 -15.24 -11.75 -0.37
C THR A 193 -14.51 -12.93 -1.01
N LEU A 194 -13.81 -13.75 -0.22
CA LEU A 194 -13.10 -14.93 -0.72
C LEU A 194 -14.07 -16.04 -1.16
N VAL A 195 -15.19 -16.18 -0.47
CA VAL A 195 -16.24 -17.18 -0.75
C VAL A 195 -17.00 -16.85 -2.05
N ASP A 196 -17.32 -15.58 -2.28
CA ASP A 196 -18.04 -15.10 -3.48
C ASP A 196 -17.25 -15.31 -4.79
N ARG A 197 -15.92 -15.46 -4.72
CA ARG A 197 -15.02 -15.64 -5.88
C ARG A 197 -15.28 -14.64 -7.02
N PRO A 198 -15.17 -13.32 -6.78
CA PRO A 198 -15.31 -12.33 -7.83
C PRO A 198 -14.26 -12.51 -8.93
N GLU A 199 -14.54 -12.04 -10.14
CA GLU A 199 -13.62 -12.13 -11.28
C GLU A 199 -12.29 -11.39 -11.05
N ALA A 200 -12.27 -10.40 -10.17
CA ALA A 200 -11.06 -9.69 -9.76
C ALA A 200 -11.13 -9.41 -8.26
N LEU A 201 -9.99 -9.48 -7.58
CA LEU A 201 -9.88 -9.29 -6.15
C LEU A 201 -9.17 -7.97 -5.84
N VAL A 202 -9.84 -7.08 -5.08
CA VAL A 202 -9.27 -5.81 -4.61
C VAL A 202 -9.28 -5.78 -3.09
N LEU A 203 -8.09 -5.77 -2.47
CA LEU A 203 -7.93 -5.89 -1.02
C LEU A 203 -7.08 -4.75 -0.45
N ASP A 204 -7.60 -4.05 0.56
CA ASP A 204 -6.85 -3.02 1.28
C ASP A 204 -6.47 -3.54 2.66
N GLU A 205 -5.15 -3.74 2.88
CA GLU A 205 -4.56 -4.26 4.12
C GLU A 205 -5.24 -5.54 4.66
N PRO A 206 -5.41 -6.59 3.83
CA PRO A 206 -6.17 -7.77 4.23
C PRO A 206 -5.51 -8.59 5.34
N THR A 207 -4.21 -8.41 5.57
CA THR A 207 -3.46 -9.09 6.64
C THR A 207 -3.71 -8.51 8.03
N ASN A 208 -4.34 -7.33 8.13
CA ASN A 208 -4.68 -6.74 9.40
C ASN A 208 -5.70 -7.62 10.15
N HIS A 209 -5.46 -7.83 11.44
CA HIS A 209 -6.27 -8.66 12.33
C HIS A 209 -6.26 -10.17 12.02
N LEU A 210 -5.41 -10.64 11.09
CA LEU A 210 -5.17 -12.05 10.86
C LEU A 210 -4.00 -12.56 11.72
N ASP A 211 -4.16 -13.75 12.26
CA ASP A 211 -3.07 -14.52 12.85
C ASP A 211 -2.23 -15.22 11.76
N THR A 212 -1.33 -16.09 12.16
CA THR A 212 -0.44 -16.78 11.22
C THR A 212 -1.23 -17.69 10.28
N ASP A 213 -2.18 -18.45 10.82
CA ASP A 213 -2.96 -19.44 10.08
C ASP A 213 -3.90 -18.73 9.08
N GLY A 214 -4.56 -17.65 9.51
CA GLY A 214 -5.39 -16.83 8.63
C GLY A 214 -4.61 -16.17 7.49
N ARG A 215 -3.37 -15.72 7.76
CA ARG A 215 -2.48 -15.19 6.71
C ARG A 215 -2.03 -16.25 5.72
N GLU A 216 -1.77 -17.45 6.21
CA GLU A 216 -1.38 -18.58 5.36
C GLU A 216 -2.53 -19.02 4.47
N HIS A 217 -3.74 -19.14 5.03
CA HIS A 217 -4.96 -19.44 4.26
C HIS A 217 -5.21 -18.37 3.17
N LEU A 218 -5.11 -17.09 3.53
CA LEU A 218 -5.26 -15.99 2.57
C LEU A 218 -4.21 -16.07 1.46
N ALA A 219 -2.96 -16.36 1.78
CA ALA A 219 -1.90 -16.48 0.79
C ALA A 219 -2.18 -17.64 -0.18
N HIS A 220 -2.57 -18.82 0.31
CA HIS A 220 -2.97 -19.94 -0.54
C HIS A 220 -4.16 -19.60 -1.43
N THR A 221 -5.19 -18.96 -0.86
CA THR A 221 -6.37 -18.54 -1.64
C THR A 221 -5.98 -17.56 -2.77
N ILE A 222 -5.06 -16.64 -2.52
CA ILE A 222 -4.56 -15.69 -3.53
C ILE A 222 -3.72 -16.42 -4.59
N ASP A 223 -2.91 -17.40 -4.22
CA ASP A 223 -2.10 -18.19 -5.16
C ASP A 223 -2.99 -18.93 -6.15
N ASP A 224 -4.09 -19.52 -5.67
CA ASP A 224 -5.06 -20.28 -6.47
C ASP A 224 -6.07 -19.39 -7.23
N TRP A 225 -6.04 -18.07 -7.04
CA TRP A 225 -7.00 -17.16 -7.64
C TRP A 225 -6.86 -17.08 -9.15
N GLN A 226 -7.95 -17.26 -9.90
CA GLN A 226 -7.91 -17.30 -11.37
C GLN A 226 -8.00 -15.90 -12.03
N GLY A 227 -8.31 -14.86 -11.27
CA GLY A 227 -8.44 -13.48 -11.75
C GLY A 227 -7.29 -12.58 -11.29
N PRO A 228 -7.28 -11.30 -11.70
CA PRO A 228 -6.32 -10.32 -11.22
C PRO A 228 -6.53 -10.03 -9.74
N VAL A 229 -5.43 -9.90 -9.00
CA VAL A 229 -5.43 -9.49 -7.60
C VAL A 229 -4.68 -8.18 -7.46
N LEU A 230 -5.38 -7.14 -6.98
CA LEU A 230 -4.83 -5.84 -6.67
C LEU A 230 -4.95 -5.59 -5.17
N MET A 231 -3.83 -5.41 -4.46
CA MET A 231 -3.86 -5.31 -3.00
C MET A 231 -2.84 -4.33 -2.44
N THR A 232 -3.09 -3.88 -1.20
CA THR A 232 -2.09 -3.26 -0.34
C THR A 232 -1.78 -4.17 0.83
N SER A 233 -0.57 -4.13 1.35
CA SER A 233 -0.22 -4.72 2.63
C SER A 233 1.03 -4.07 3.21
N HIS A 234 1.15 -4.08 4.53
CA HIS A 234 2.37 -3.72 5.27
C HIS A 234 3.13 -4.97 5.76
N ASP A 235 2.57 -6.15 5.60
CA ASP A 235 3.22 -7.41 5.95
C ASP A 235 4.21 -7.83 4.85
N ARG A 236 5.51 -7.62 5.13
CA ARG A 236 6.58 -7.90 4.18
C ARG A 236 6.70 -9.37 3.82
N ALA A 237 6.48 -10.28 4.77
CA ALA A 237 6.55 -11.71 4.54
C ALA A 237 5.40 -12.17 3.63
N PHE A 238 4.21 -11.64 3.84
CA PHE A 238 3.05 -11.88 3.00
C PHE A 238 3.26 -11.36 1.57
N ILE A 239 3.75 -10.13 1.41
CA ILE A 239 4.06 -9.55 0.09
C ILE A 239 5.14 -10.37 -0.62
N GLU A 240 6.22 -10.74 0.08
CA GLU A 240 7.32 -11.53 -0.49
C GLU A 240 6.83 -12.86 -1.07
N ARG A 241 5.87 -13.50 -0.40
CA ARG A 241 5.29 -14.78 -0.81
C ARG A 241 4.32 -14.65 -1.99
N THR A 242 3.43 -13.64 -1.96
CA THR A 242 2.27 -13.59 -2.86
C THR A 242 2.45 -12.68 -4.06
N ALA A 243 3.30 -11.64 -3.98
CA ALA A 243 3.40 -10.65 -5.05
C ALA A 243 4.12 -11.19 -6.29
N THR A 244 3.53 -10.99 -7.47
CA THR A 244 4.19 -11.20 -8.77
C THR A 244 4.77 -9.89 -9.31
N ALA A 245 4.23 -8.76 -8.87
CA ALA A 245 4.72 -7.43 -9.20
C ALA A 245 4.29 -6.41 -8.11
N LEU A 246 5.03 -5.33 -8.01
CA LEU A 246 4.71 -4.21 -7.15
C LEU A 246 4.50 -2.93 -7.96
N LEU A 247 3.50 -2.13 -7.58
CA LEU A 247 3.19 -0.84 -8.17
C LEU A 247 3.53 0.26 -7.16
N ASP A 248 4.60 0.99 -7.42
CA ASP A 248 5.03 2.09 -6.55
C ASP A 248 4.37 3.41 -6.98
N LEU A 249 3.61 4.03 -6.08
CA LEU A 249 3.00 5.34 -6.28
C LEU A 249 3.96 6.52 -6.00
N ASP A 250 5.20 6.23 -5.58
CA ASP A 250 6.28 7.22 -5.53
C ASP A 250 7.34 6.90 -6.60
N PRO A 251 7.08 7.22 -7.88
CA PRO A 251 7.96 6.92 -8.99
C PRO A 251 9.14 7.90 -9.12
N THR A 252 9.35 8.79 -8.15
CA THR A 252 10.36 9.86 -8.19
C THR A 252 11.74 9.42 -8.67
N PRO A 253 12.34 8.28 -8.18
CA PRO A 253 13.67 7.88 -8.62
C PRO A 253 13.71 7.48 -10.09
N TRP A 254 12.70 6.78 -10.58
CA TRP A 254 12.64 6.33 -11.98
C TRP A 254 12.31 7.48 -12.93
N ARG A 255 11.43 8.43 -12.52
CA ARG A 255 11.17 9.67 -13.28
C ARG A 255 12.43 10.49 -13.49
N ALA A 256 13.27 10.62 -12.47
CA ALA A 256 14.53 11.34 -12.57
C ALA A 256 15.48 10.68 -13.60
N VAL A 257 15.55 9.35 -13.60
CA VAL A 257 16.35 8.61 -14.60
C VAL A 257 15.78 8.78 -16.01
N ALA A 258 14.46 8.76 -16.18
CA ALA A 258 13.79 9.00 -17.47
C ALA A 258 14.06 10.41 -18.00
N ILE A 259 13.93 11.46 -17.15
CA ILE A 259 14.26 12.85 -17.51
C ILE A 259 15.70 12.95 -18.01
N TYR A 260 16.65 12.36 -17.29
CA TYR A 260 18.06 12.38 -17.69
C TYR A 260 18.30 11.76 -19.05
N LYS A 261 17.59 10.68 -19.37
CA LYS A 261 17.68 9.98 -20.67
C LYS A 261 16.89 10.65 -21.79
N GLY A 262 16.08 11.68 -21.49
CA GLY A 262 15.15 12.27 -22.46
C GLY A 262 13.96 11.37 -22.79
N GLU A 263 13.66 10.39 -21.94
CA GLU A 263 12.50 9.50 -22.06
C GLU A 263 11.26 10.16 -21.46
N PRO A 264 10.02 9.76 -21.86
CA PRO A 264 8.80 10.25 -21.22
C PRO A 264 8.81 9.98 -19.71
N ALA A 265 8.66 11.02 -18.91
CA ALA A 265 8.77 10.97 -17.45
C ALA A 265 7.44 11.33 -16.74
N ASP A 266 6.35 11.49 -17.48
CA ASP A 266 5.04 11.85 -16.95
C ASP A 266 4.23 10.58 -16.62
N PHE A 267 4.66 9.83 -15.60
CA PHE A 267 3.97 8.67 -15.08
C PHE A 267 3.81 8.77 -13.56
N GLY A 268 2.60 8.54 -13.05
CA GLY A 268 2.25 8.64 -11.62
C GLY A 268 2.56 7.41 -10.79
N ALA A 269 2.91 6.29 -11.43
CA ALA A 269 3.24 5.04 -10.76
C ALA A 269 4.31 4.28 -11.56
N TYR A 270 5.07 3.43 -10.88
CA TYR A 270 6.09 2.60 -11.52
C TYR A 270 5.92 1.14 -11.11
N ARG A 271 5.81 0.24 -12.10
CA ARG A 271 5.65 -1.19 -11.88
C ARG A 271 7.00 -1.89 -11.88
N VAL A 272 7.28 -2.65 -10.81
CA VAL A 272 8.44 -3.54 -10.71
C VAL A 272 7.94 -4.98 -10.66
N ARG A 273 8.42 -5.83 -11.57
CA ARG A 273 8.13 -7.27 -11.56
C ARG A 273 9.02 -7.99 -10.57
N GLY A 274 8.50 -9.07 -9.99
CA GLY A 274 9.20 -9.90 -9.02
C GLY A 274 8.70 -9.69 -7.59
N SER A 275 9.48 -10.18 -6.63
CA SER A 275 9.17 -10.17 -5.21
C SER A 275 9.39 -8.79 -4.55
N TYR A 276 9.01 -8.69 -3.27
CA TYR A 276 9.28 -7.48 -2.48
C TYR A 276 10.77 -7.16 -2.34
N SER A 277 11.59 -8.20 -2.22
CA SER A 277 13.06 -8.08 -2.19
C SER A 277 13.62 -7.54 -3.50
N ASP A 278 13.08 -7.97 -4.64
CA ASP A 278 13.44 -7.45 -5.97
C ASP A 278 13.07 -5.97 -6.10
N TYR A 279 11.88 -5.60 -5.65
CA TYR A 279 11.45 -4.20 -5.62
C TYR A 279 12.38 -3.33 -4.79
N LEU A 280 12.74 -3.75 -3.57
CA LEU A 280 13.64 -2.97 -2.71
C LEU A 280 15.00 -2.76 -3.37
N ARG A 281 15.58 -3.79 -4.00
CA ARG A 281 16.84 -3.69 -4.74
C ARG A 281 16.72 -2.72 -5.92
N ASN A 282 15.65 -2.83 -6.70
CA ASN A 282 15.39 -1.96 -7.85
C ASN A 282 15.22 -0.50 -7.42
N LYS A 283 14.41 -0.25 -6.36
CA LYS A 283 14.20 1.11 -5.83
C LYS A 283 15.48 1.72 -5.27
N ALA A 284 16.29 0.95 -4.54
CA ALA A 284 17.58 1.39 -4.02
C ALA A 284 18.54 1.75 -5.16
N ALA A 285 18.63 0.92 -6.20
CA ALA A 285 19.45 1.20 -7.39
C ALA A 285 18.97 2.46 -8.12
N ALA A 286 17.66 2.65 -8.28
CA ALA A 286 17.08 3.85 -8.90
C ALA A 286 17.38 5.12 -8.09
N ARG A 287 17.29 5.05 -6.75
CA ARG A 287 17.64 6.16 -5.85
C ARG A 287 19.13 6.53 -5.94
N SER A 288 20.01 5.54 -5.93
CA SER A 288 21.45 5.75 -6.08
C SER A 288 21.79 6.42 -7.42
N ARG A 289 21.17 5.93 -8.51
CA ARG A 289 21.32 6.54 -9.84
C ARG A 289 20.83 7.98 -9.88
N HIS A 290 19.65 8.27 -9.32
CA HIS A 290 19.11 9.63 -9.24
C HIS A 290 20.07 10.56 -8.49
N THR A 291 20.58 10.11 -7.34
CA THR A 291 21.55 10.90 -6.54
C THR A 291 22.83 11.17 -7.31
N ALA A 292 23.38 10.17 -7.99
CA ALA A 292 24.59 10.32 -8.80
C ALA A 292 24.36 11.30 -9.98
N ILE A 293 23.29 11.10 -10.75
CA ILE A 293 22.93 11.98 -11.87
C ILE A 293 22.80 13.44 -11.41
N HIS A 294 22.07 13.67 -10.32
CA HIS A 294 21.90 15.03 -9.79
C HIS A 294 23.24 15.63 -9.35
N ALA A 295 24.10 14.87 -8.68
CA ALA A 295 25.42 15.33 -8.26
C ALA A 295 26.30 15.71 -9.45
N ASP A 296 26.32 14.87 -10.50
CA ASP A 296 27.09 15.09 -11.72
C ASP A 296 26.60 16.32 -12.50
N GLN A 297 25.26 16.45 -12.64
CA GLN A 297 24.67 17.65 -13.29
C GLN A 297 24.99 18.93 -12.52
N GLN A 298 24.94 18.91 -11.18
CA GLN A 298 25.30 20.07 -10.36
C GLN A 298 26.80 20.39 -10.43
N ALA A 299 27.66 19.40 -10.54
CA ALA A 299 29.09 19.60 -10.73
C ALA A 299 29.39 20.22 -12.11
N GLU A 300 28.80 19.70 -13.17
CA GLU A 300 28.98 20.23 -14.53
C GLU A 300 28.40 21.65 -14.66
N LYS A 301 27.20 21.90 -14.07
CA LYS A 301 26.60 23.23 -14.01
C LYS A 301 27.56 24.27 -13.37
N ARG A 302 28.15 23.90 -12.23
CA ARG A 302 29.13 24.76 -11.54
C ARG A 302 30.36 24.98 -12.38
N ARG A 303 30.87 23.96 -13.04
CA ARG A 303 32.04 24.04 -13.92
C ARG A 303 31.79 24.97 -15.11
N LEU A 304 30.65 24.83 -15.81
CA LEU A 304 30.27 25.66 -16.94
C LEU A 304 30.08 27.13 -16.56
N VAL A 305 29.43 27.37 -15.39
CA VAL A 305 29.23 28.71 -14.84
C VAL A 305 30.59 29.38 -14.51
N SER A 306 31.51 28.63 -13.88
CA SER A 306 32.87 29.13 -13.60
C SER A 306 33.62 29.41 -14.87
N HIS A 307 33.67 28.50 -15.86
CA HIS A 307 34.33 28.66 -17.13
C HIS A 307 33.79 29.87 -17.92
N ARG A 308 32.48 30.08 -17.93
CA ARG A 308 31.84 31.24 -18.53
C ARG A 308 32.28 32.55 -17.85
N ARG A 309 32.37 32.56 -16.51
CA ARG A 309 32.85 33.73 -15.75
C ARG A 309 34.30 34.04 -16.07
N ASP A 310 35.15 33.02 -16.12
CA ASP A 310 36.58 33.19 -16.45
C ASP A 310 36.76 33.64 -17.89
N SER A 311 35.91 33.19 -18.82
CA SER A 311 35.91 33.59 -20.23
C SER A 311 35.45 35.04 -20.45
N THR A 312 34.76 35.67 -19.49
CA THR A 312 34.41 37.09 -19.54
C THR A 312 35.59 38.01 -19.18
N VAL A 313 36.59 37.50 -18.47
CA VAL A 313 37.81 38.23 -18.12
C VAL A 313 38.81 38.07 -19.25
N VAL A 314 38.74 38.98 -20.24
CA VAL A 314 39.71 39.04 -21.34
C VAL A 314 41.06 39.45 -20.76
N GLY A 315 41.92 38.46 -20.59
CA GLY A 315 43.21 38.61 -19.92
C GLY A 315 44.30 39.36 -20.71
N HIS A 316 44.08 40.63 -21.07
CA HIS A 316 45.16 41.46 -21.60
C HIS A 316 45.13 42.94 -21.14
N ALA A 317 44.34 43.27 -20.12
CA ALA A 317 44.32 44.66 -19.60
C ALA A 317 45.64 45.08 -18.93
N ARG A 318 46.58 44.14 -18.67
CA ARG A 318 47.89 44.43 -18.03
C ARG A 318 49.12 44.28 -18.96
N PHE A 319 48.97 43.69 -20.15
CA PHE A 319 50.10 43.55 -21.08
C PHE A 319 50.11 44.76 -22.00
N LYS A 320 50.99 45.75 -21.71
CA LYS A 320 51.35 46.86 -22.63
C LYS A 320 52.67 46.49 -23.30
N PRO A 321 52.67 45.93 -24.50
CA PRO A 321 53.90 45.76 -25.24
C PRO A 321 54.44 47.20 -25.64
N ARG A 322 55.70 47.43 -25.39
CA ARG A 322 56.34 48.71 -25.56
C ARG A 322 56.52 49.17 -27.03
N THR A 323 56.20 48.34 -28.04
CA THR A 323 56.61 48.54 -29.41
C THR A 323 55.65 48.03 -30.47
N GLU A 324 54.39 47.74 -30.21
CA GLU A 324 53.44 47.25 -31.24
C GLU A 324 52.58 48.39 -31.84
N ILE A 325 52.41 48.36 -33.16
CA ILE A 325 51.58 49.29 -33.94
C ILE A 325 50.11 49.14 -33.49
N ARG A 326 49.41 50.26 -33.31
CA ARG A 326 47.97 50.28 -32.86
C ARG A 326 47.04 49.35 -33.63
N MET A 327 47.29 49.06 -34.89
CA MET A 327 46.56 48.12 -35.73
C MET A 327 46.69 46.67 -35.25
N ALA A 328 47.88 46.20 -34.85
CA ALA A 328 48.15 44.88 -34.36
C ALA A 328 47.46 44.69 -33.00
N GLN A 329 47.45 45.65 -32.10
CA GLN A 329 46.76 45.60 -30.79
C GLN A 329 45.24 45.44 -30.95
N LYS A 330 44.65 46.21 -31.92
CA LYS A 330 43.23 46.11 -32.26
C LYS A 330 42.86 44.69 -32.78
N TYR A 331 43.70 44.19 -33.74
CA TYR A 331 43.49 42.84 -34.29
C TYR A 331 43.54 41.75 -33.25
N TYR A 332 44.52 41.77 -32.35
CA TYR A 332 44.60 40.79 -31.25
C TYR A 332 43.46 40.91 -30.22
N ALA A 333 43.04 42.16 -29.92
CA ALA A 333 41.89 42.42 -29.04
C ALA A 333 40.59 41.92 -29.67
N ASP A 334 40.32 42.19 -30.95
CA ASP A 334 39.13 41.72 -31.67
C ASP A 334 39.10 40.18 -31.78
N ARG A 335 40.27 39.56 -32.04
CA ARG A 335 40.41 38.11 -32.09
C ARG A 335 40.17 37.47 -30.70
N ALA A 336 40.74 38.03 -29.64
CA ALA A 336 40.50 37.56 -28.27
C ALA A 336 39.03 37.71 -27.89
N GLN A 337 38.38 38.81 -28.26
CA GLN A 337 36.95 39.03 -28.02
C GLN A 337 36.08 38.04 -28.81
N THR A 338 36.43 37.70 -30.04
CA THR A 338 35.72 36.71 -30.85
C THR A 338 35.83 35.32 -30.24
N VAL A 339 37.00 34.90 -29.76
CA VAL A 339 37.21 33.62 -29.08
C VAL A 339 36.45 33.57 -27.78
N SER A 340 36.46 34.66 -26.99
CA SER A 340 35.68 34.75 -25.75
C SER A 340 34.16 34.63 -25.99
N LYS A 341 33.63 35.36 -26.98
CA LYS A 341 32.21 35.25 -27.37
C LYS A 341 31.81 33.83 -27.79
N ARG A 342 32.66 33.17 -28.58
CA ARG A 342 32.41 31.78 -29.01
C ARG A 342 32.36 30.83 -27.83
N ARG A 343 33.31 30.90 -26.87
CA ARG A 343 33.32 30.09 -25.64
C ARG A 343 32.09 30.33 -24.79
N ILE A 344 31.69 31.61 -24.60
CA ILE A 344 30.48 31.96 -23.83
C ILE A 344 29.23 31.38 -24.49
N ASN A 345 29.13 31.42 -25.83
CA ASN A 345 28.00 30.85 -26.55
C ASN A 345 27.97 29.31 -26.42
N ASP A 346 29.13 28.64 -26.57
CA ASP A 346 29.22 27.17 -26.39
C ASP A 346 28.83 26.76 -24.98
N ASP A 347 29.31 27.46 -23.93
CA ASP A 347 28.93 27.21 -22.55
C ASP A 347 27.43 27.46 -22.30
N SER A 348 26.87 28.52 -22.91
CA SER A 348 25.45 28.84 -22.81
C SER A 348 24.58 27.77 -23.47
N GLN A 349 25.00 27.25 -24.63
CA GLN A 349 24.32 26.15 -25.30
C GLN A 349 24.36 24.86 -24.44
N ARG A 350 25.51 24.51 -23.85
CA ARG A 350 25.65 23.37 -22.95
C ARG A 350 24.80 23.53 -21.71
N LEU A 351 24.74 24.71 -21.11
CA LEU A 351 23.88 25.02 -19.98
C LEU A 351 22.38 24.86 -20.32
N SER A 352 21.97 25.28 -21.54
CA SER A 352 20.58 25.12 -22.00
C SER A 352 20.20 23.63 -22.18
N VAL A 353 21.09 22.82 -22.75
CA VAL A 353 20.90 21.38 -22.89
C VAL A 353 20.81 20.70 -21.51
N LEU A 354 21.70 21.11 -20.59
CA LEU A 354 21.70 20.59 -19.24
C LEU A 354 20.42 20.96 -18.50
N ALA A 355 19.91 22.18 -18.67
CA ALA A 355 18.65 22.63 -18.07
C ALA A 355 17.42 21.88 -18.60
N ALA A 356 17.42 21.49 -19.89
CA ALA A 356 16.33 20.72 -20.49
C ALA A 356 16.18 19.32 -19.87
N HIS A 357 17.26 18.74 -19.33
CA HIS A 357 17.32 17.42 -18.72
C HIS A 357 17.70 17.48 -17.24
N GLU A 358 17.53 18.65 -16.59
CA GLU A 358 17.87 18.81 -15.17
C GLU A 358 16.93 17.98 -14.30
N VAL A 359 17.51 17.05 -13.53
CA VAL A 359 16.72 16.21 -12.62
C VAL A 359 16.44 16.94 -11.30
N PRO A 360 15.25 16.74 -10.69
CA PRO A 360 14.92 17.36 -9.42
C PRO A 360 15.89 16.90 -8.31
N LYS A 361 16.07 17.74 -7.30
CA LYS A 361 16.90 17.38 -6.14
C LYS A 361 16.32 16.15 -5.43
N PRO A 362 17.14 15.10 -5.19
CA PRO A 362 16.71 13.95 -4.41
C PRO A 362 16.25 14.36 -3.00
N ARG A 363 15.03 13.97 -2.63
CA ARG A 363 14.45 14.21 -1.30
C ARG A 363 14.06 12.86 -0.70
N TYR A 364 15.05 12.01 -0.49
CA TYR A 364 14.82 10.74 0.19
C TYR A 364 14.99 11.01 1.68
N ASN A 365 13.86 11.12 2.40
CA ASN A 365 13.89 11.19 3.83
C ASN A 365 14.32 9.83 4.37
N GLU A 366 15.60 9.65 4.59
CA GLU A 366 16.05 8.77 5.62
C GLU A 366 15.64 9.41 6.94
N VAL A 367 14.48 9.01 7.45
CA VAL A 367 14.13 9.30 8.83
C VAL A 367 15.06 8.44 9.67
N ALA A 368 16.26 8.95 9.90
CA ALA A 368 17.10 8.43 10.94
C ALA A 368 16.38 8.75 12.26
N PHE A 369 15.64 7.79 12.79
CA PHE A 369 15.19 7.84 14.16
C PHE A 369 16.45 7.78 15.03
N SER A 370 17.03 8.94 15.33
CA SER A 370 17.96 9.04 16.42
C SER A 370 17.15 9.08 17.71
N PHE A 371 17.00 7.92 18.34
CA PHE A 371 16.53 7.92 19.72
C PHE A 371 17.46 8.84 20.54
N PRO A 372 16.91 9.71 21.40
CA PRO A 372 17.73 10.49 22.30
C PRO A 372 18.74 9.55 22.99
N ARG A 373 19.98 10.02 23.15
CA ARG A 373 21.10 9.24 23.71
C ARG A 373 20.76 8.55 25.05
N ALA A 374 19.74 9.08 25.76
CA ALA A 374 19.18 8.51 26.99
C ALA A 374 18.43 7.16 26.78
N MET A 375 18.02 6.80 25.53
CA MET A 375 17.40 5.51 25.23
C MET A 375 18.37 4.50 24.59
N ARG A 376 19.60 4.91 24.33
CA ARG A 376 20.66 3.96 23.96
C ARG A 376 21.20 3.39 25.26
N THR A 377 20.72 2.24 25.68
CA THR A 377 21.42 1.42 26.66
C THR A 377 22.76 1.03 26.03
N THR A 378 23.79 1.75 26.45
CA THR A 378 25.16 1.38 26.15
C THR A 378 25.42 0.01 26.78
N THR A 379 25.59 -1.00 25.97
CA THR A 379 26.41 -2.15 26.34
C THR A 379 27.81 -1.61 26.63
N GLY A 380 28.12 -1.38 27.92
CA GLY A 380 29.45 -0.97 28.38
C GLY A 380 29.62 0.52 28.65
N GLY A 381 28.97 1.06 29.67
CA GLY A 381 29.27 2.40 30.21
C GLY A 381 28.30 2.77 31.33
N THR A 382 28.85 3.06 32.48
CA THR A 382 28.21 3.47 33.74
C THR A 382 26.87 4.19 33.55
N SER A 383 25.79 3.53 33.92
CA SER A 383 24.42 4.05 33.95
C SER A 383 24.33 5.17 34.99
N PRO A 384 23.71 6.36 34.70
CA PRO A 384 23.57 7.43 35.67
C PRO A 384 22.48 7.18 36.75
N HIS A 385 21.86 6.00 36.78
CA HIS A 385 20.92 5.61 37.83
C HIS A 385 21.40 4.34 38.54
N PRO A 386 21.90 4.44 39.78
CA PRO A 386 22.41 3.29 40.55
C PRO A 386 21.31 2.34 41.06
N HIS A 387 20.05 2.44 40.63
CA HIS A 387 18.91 1.65 41.13
C HIS A 387 18.23 0.78 40.08
N ALA A 388 18.85 0.49 38.92
CA ALA A 388 18.26 -0.31 37.86
C ALA A 388 18.61 -1.81 37.94
N MET A 389 18.90 -2.34 39.11
CA MET A 389 19.00 -3.79 39.34
C MET A 389 17.73 -4.29 40.04
N GLY A 390 16.62 -4.41 39.28
CA GLY A 390 15.35 -4.87 39.83
C GLY A 390 14.38 -5.34 38.77
N ILE A 391 13.30 -5.98 39.21
CA ILE A 391 12.17 -6.37 38.37
C ILE A 391 11.35 -5.11 38.08
N ALA A 392 11.14 -4.82 36.79
CA ALA A 392 10.32 -3.72 36.31
C ALA A 392 8.84 -4.10 36.22
N LEU A 393 8.56 -5.38 35.97
CA LEU A 393 7.22 -5.96 35.88
C LEU A 393 7.25 -7.40 36.34
N ALA A 394 6.36 -7.76 37.30
CA ALA A 394 6.13 -9.13 37.69
C ALA A 394 4.66 -9.50 37.49
N VAL A 395 4.40 -10.54 36.71
CA VAL A 395 3.10 -11.11 36.46
C VAL A 395 3.06 -12.49 37.09
N ARG A 396 2.13 -12.72 38.00
CA ARG A 396 2.02 -13.98 38.74
C ARG A 396 0.61 -14.55 38.65
N GLY A 397 0.46 -15.66 37.93
CA GLY A 397 -0.81 -16.36 37.77
C GLY A 397 -1.92 -15.47 37.19
N ALA A 398 -1.59 -14.44 36.42
CA ALA A 398 -2.58 -13.53 35.85
C ALA A 398 -3.48 -14.28 34.87
N SER A 399 -4.77 -14.30 35.14
CA SER A 399 -5.77 -14.95 34.29
C SER A 399 -7.09 -14.19 34.32
N VAL A 400 -7.84 -14.27 33.23
CA VAL A 400 -9.18 -13.72 33.09
C VAL A 400 -10.03 -14.77 32.40
N GLU A 401 -11.10 -15.18 33.03
CA GLU A 401 -11.97 -16.28 32.55
C GLU A 401 -12.45 -16.00 31.11
N GLY A 402 -12.25 -16.95 30.20
CA GLY A 402 -12.58 -16.86 28.78
C GLY A 402 -11.76 -15.87 27.94
N ARG A 403 -10.73 -15.20 28.53
CA ARG A 403 -9.93 -14.18 27.82
C ARG A 403 -8.42 -14.34 27.93
N LEU A 404 -7.91 -14.77 29.08
CA LEU A 404 -6.48 -14.91 29.34
C LEU A 404 -6.23 -16.17 30.20
N ALA A 405 -5.47 -17.11 29.65
CA ALA A 405 -5.02 -18.29 30.41
C ALA A 405 -4.00 -17.87 31.49
N PRO A 406 -3.88 -18.62 32.60
CA PRO A 406 -2.94 -18.32 33.66
C PRO A 406 -1.52 -18.13 33.14
N THR A 407 -0.97 -16.93 33.33
CA THR A 407 0.33 -16.54 32.78
C THR A 407 1.21 -15.95 33.88
N SER A 408 2.49 -16.34 33.91
CA SER A 408 3.47 -15.83 34.88
C SER A 408 4.79 -15.56 34.18
N PHE A 409 5.36 -14.36 34.39
CA PHE A 409 6.68 -13.98 33.91
C PHE A 409 7.17 -12.75 34.65
N GLU A 410 8.47 -12.47 34.52
CA GLU A 410 9.11 -11.27 35.07
C GLU A 410 9.90 -10.57 33.98
N VAL A 411 9.91 -9.24 33.99
CA VAL A 411 10.69 -8.39 33.09
C VAL A 411 11.57 -7.47 33.93
N ARG A 412 12.86 -7.48 33.67
CA ARG A 412 13.82 -6.60 34.38
C ARG A 412 13.95 -5.25 33.71
N TYR A 413 14.45 -4.27 34.45
CA TYR A 413 14.77 -2.98 33.83
C TYR A 413 15.76 -3.14 32.67
N GLY A 414 15.38 -2.59 31.49
CA GLY A 414 16.16 -2.68 30.25
C GLY A 414 15.91 -3.91 29.40
N GLU A 415 15.08 -4.84 29.84
CA GLU A 415 14.61 -5.95 29.01
C GLU A 415 13.46 -5.54 28.11
N HIS A 416 13.39 -6.16 26.93
CA HIS A 416 12.31 -6.02 25.96
C HIS A 416 11.58 -7.36 25.85
N LEU A 417 10.31 -7.41 26.23
CA LEU A 417 9.47 -8.60 26.15
C LEU A 417 8.52 -8.47 24.97
N LEU A 418 8.54 -9.42 24.05
CA LEU A 418 7.57 -9.55 22.97
C LEU A 418 6.44 -10.50 23.40
N VAL A 419 5.20 -10.01 23.46
CA VAL A 419 4.01 -10.84 23.72
C VAL A 419 3.47 -11.32 22.38
N ALA A 420 3.63 -12.61 22.09
CA ALA A 420 3.16 -13.25 20.87
C ALA A 420 2.10 -14.31 21.18
N GLY A 421 1.28 -14.66 20.18
CA GLY A 421 0.25 -15.71 20.30
C GLY A 421 -0.89 -15.47 19.29
N PRO A 422 -1.77 -16.49 19.09
CA PRO A 422 -2.91 -16.41 18.17
C PRO A 422 -3.91 -15.32 18.59
N ASN A 423 -4.85 -15.02 17.70
CA ASN A 423 -5.95 -14.11 18.02
C ASN A 423 -6.79 -14.68 19.15
N GLY A 424 -7.33 -13.82 20.02
CA GLY A 424 -8.11 -14.29 21.18
C GLY A 424 -7.28 -14.80 22.38
N SER A 425 -5.96 -14.97 22.28
CA SER A 425 -5.11 -15.50 23.37
C SER A 425 -4.95 -14.56 24.58
N GLY A 426 -5.59 -13.40 24.58
CA GLY A 426 -5.57 -12.48 25.72
C GLY A 426 -4.43 -11.46 25.75
N LYS A 427 -3.67 -11.29 24.64
CA LYS A 427 -2.55 -10.32 24.59
C LYS A 427 -2.96 -8.91 24.99
N THR A 428 -4.03 -8.40 24.40
CA THR A 428 -4.55 -7.06 24.69
C THR A 428 -5.04 -6.96 26.13
N THR A 429 -5.73 -7.98 26.62
CA THR A 429 -6.21 -8.05 28.01
C THR A 429 -5.06 -8.00 29.01
N LEU A 430 -3.95 -8.69 28.73
CA LEU A 430 -2.75 -8.66 29.55
C LEU A 430 -2.08 -7.27 29.53
N LEU A 431 -1.92 -6.67 28.36
CA LEU A 431 -1.32 -5.34 28.21
C LEU A 431 -2.18 -4.25 28.87
N GLU A 432 -3.51 -4.30 28.72
CA GLU A 432 -4.44 -3.40 29.40
C GLU A 432 -4.39 -3.57 30.93
N TRP A 433 -4.28 -4.81 31.42
CA TRP A 433 -4.09 -5.06 32.85
C TRP A 433 -2.80 -4.44 33.39
N ILE A 434 -1.70 -4.62 32.67
CA ILE A 434 -0.41 -4.02 33.05
C ILE A 434 -0.50 -2.49 33.10
N ALA A 435 -1.24 -1.88 32.18
CA ALA A 435 -1.29 -0.42 32.07
C ALA A 435 -2.36 0.27 32.92
N ARG A 436 -3.52 -0.38 33.08
CA ARG A 436 -4.73 0.23 33.68
C ARG A 436 -5.20 -0.43 34.97
N GLY A 437 -4.59 -1.55 35.33
CA GLY A 437 -5.00 -2.36 36.48
C GLY A 437 -5.90 -3.53 36.14
N ALA A 438 -6.20 -4.36 37.12
CA ALA A 438 -6.94 -5.61 36.97
C ALA A 438 -8.34 -5.41 36.37
N PRO A 439 -8.71 -6.13 35.29
CA PRO A 439 -10.08 -6.13 34.78
C PRO A 439 -11.01 -6.91 35.71
N SER A 440 -12.33 -6.77 35.53
CA SER A 440 -13.34 -7.54 36.26
C SER A 440 -13.17 -9.03 35.99
N GLY A 441 -13.18 -9.86 37.05
CA GLY A 441 -12.99 -11.32 36.96
C GLY A 441 -11.52 -11.75 36.76
N ALA A 442 -10.56 -10.87 37.07
CA ALA A 442 -9.14 -11.19 37.01
C ALA A 442 -8.72 -11.98 38.26
N HIS A 443 -7.86 -12.98 38.07
CA HIS A 443 -7.18 -13.75 39.15
C HIS A 443 -5.67 -13.62 38.99
N GLY A 444 -4.92 -13.63 40.09
CA GLY A 444 -3.47 -13.39 40.09
C GLY A 444 -3.11 -11.94 40.37
N CYS A 445 -1.84 -11.58 40.20
CA CYS A 445 -1.38 -10.21 40.38
C CYS A 445 -0.42 -9.76 39.28
N VAL A 446 -0.44 -8.46 39.04
CA VAL A 446 0.48 -7.76 38.15
C VAL A 446 1.06 -6.59 38.91
N ASP A 447 2.36 -6.66 39.20
CA ASP A 447 3.12 -5.62 39.87
C ASP A 447 3.99 -4.92 38.82
N ALA A 448 3.67 -3.69 38.48
CA ALA A 448 4.42 -2.89 37.52
C ALA A 448 5.04 -1.67 38.21
N ALA A 449 6.25 -1.33 37.85
CA ALA A 449 6.89 -0.09 38.30
C ALA A 449 6.09 1.15 37.85
N PRO A 450 6.08 2.27 38.62
CA PRO A 450 5.13 3.39 38.47
C PRO A 450 5.26 4.21 37.17
N ARG A 451 5.84 3.70 36.11
CA ARG A 451 6.03 4.39 34.80
C ARG A 451 5.83 3.46 33.59
N VAL A 452 4.92 2.53 33.65
CA VAL A 452 4.53 1.77 32.45
C VAL A 452 3.51 2.61 31.68
N VAL A 453 3.86 3.00 30.46
CA VAL A 453 2.98 3.70 29.51
C VAL A 453 2.74 2.77 28.32
N LEU A 454 1.48 2.59 27.97
CA LEU A 454 1.05 1.89 26.74
C LEU A 454 1.09 2.83 25.54
#